data_137292b3e930ed612cee26d5699ccfde
#
_entry.id   137292b3e930ed612cee26d5699ccfde
#
_cell.length_a   1.000
_cell.length_b   1.000
_cell.length_c   1.000
_cell.angle_alpha   90.00
_cell.angle_beta   90.00
_cell.angle_gamma   90.00
#
_symmetry.space_group_name_H-M   'P 1'
#
loop_
_entity.id
_entity.type
_entity.pdbx_description
1 polymer ?
#
loop_
_entity_poly.entity_id
_entity_poly.type
_entity_poly.pdbx_seq_one_letter_code
_entity_poly.pdbx_strand_id
1 'polypeptide(L)'
;MLYSSRDGLHWQFASVVSDERIKSHTWECPDIFSIDGEHYLIMSPIGIEKTGTSYPNQSVWTKLSFNPGKKQAKILSHPRFIDYGMDLYAPQSTLDEKGRRIVMAWMRMPRPLADGRIGMLTFPRLVRQKEGDLRFGLHPAVESLFTRVLQKEQAEDVLRDQRPLKISLDLLEGAHIDIGGYVIRFYQEKVYTDRSKVLAIERADLFGEEAQVGKEFCTPILQDGRHLDIYVDANIIEIYVNQDEYVLSNIVYDLGSQILAQDVERIAYFGLDTEEPVYEGEKK
;
A
#
# COMPACT_ATOMS: atom_id res chain seq x y z
N MET A 1 0.08 -25.04 2.69
CA MET A 1 0.48 -26.35 2.15
C MET A 1 1.11 -26.15 0.79
N LEU A 2 2.15 -26.92 0.46
CA LEU A 2 2.76 -26.96 -0.88
C LEU A 2 2.25 -28.17 -1.63
N TYR A 3 1.96 -27.98 -2.89
CA TYR A 3 1.65 -29.02 -3.86
C TYR A 3 2.62 -28.93 -5.02
N SER A 4 2.82 -30.01 -5.72
CA SER A 4 3.66 -30.05 -6.93
C SER A 4 2.91 -30.72 -8.07
N SER A 5 3.15 -30.25 -9.28
CA SER A 5 2.64 -30.82 -10.52
C SER A 5 3.73 -30.80 -11.59
N ARG A 6 3.66 -31.73 -12.57
CA ARG A 6 4.50 -31.76 -13.76
C ARG A 6 3.79 -31.16 -14.99
N ASP A 7 2.48 -31.14 -14.96
CA ASP A 7 1.63 -30.80 -16.11
C ASP A 7 0.63 -29.66 -15.81
N GLY A 8 0.57 -29.16 -14.55
CA GLY A 8 -0.39 -28.16 -14.12
C GLY A 8 -1.83 -28.68 -13.90
N LEU A 9 -2.09 -29.95 -14.19
CA LEU A 9 -3.39 -30.59 -14.08
C LEU A 9 -3.46 -31.60 -12.93
N HIS A 10 -2.40 -32.36 -12.73
CA HIS A 10 -2.33 -33.38 -11.67
C HIS A 10 -1.39 -32.90 -10.54
N TRP A 11 -1.99 -32.64 -9.40
CA TRP A 11 -1.29 -32.08 -8.24
C TRP A 11 -1.10 -33.09 -7.14
N GLN A 12 0.10 -33.14 -6.56
CA GLN A 12 0.44 -33.98 -5.43
C GLN A 12 0.85 -33.13 -4.24
N PHE A 13 0.35 -33.49 -3.07
CA PHE A 13 0.80 -32.89 -1.81
C PHE A 13 2.32 -33.09 -1.67
N ALA A 14 3.00 -32.03 -1.27
CA ALA A 14 4.44 -32.03 -1.10
C ALA A 14 4.85 -31.83 0.36
N SER A 15 4.44 -30.73 0.99
CA SER A 15 4.79 -30.44 2.39
C SER A 15 3.86 -29.37 2.99
N VAL A 16 3.97 -29.22 4.31
CA VAL A 16 3.35 -28.11 5.05
C VAL A 16 4.40 -27.02 5.26
N VAL A 17 3.99 -25.79 5.07
CA VAL A 17 4.72 -24.58 5.50
C VAL A 17 3.96 -24.01 6.68
N SER A 18 4.60 -23.98 7.83
CA SER A 18 4.06 -23.38 9.05
C SER A 18 5.19 -22.77 9.86
N ASP A 19 4.90 -21.76 10.64
CA ASP A 19 5.88 -21.13 11.53
C ASP A 19 5.17 -20.47 12.71
N GLU A 20 5.71 -20.64 13.90
CA GLU A 20 5.18 -20.07 15.14
C GLU A 20 5.22 -18.53 15.18
N ARG A 21 6.04 -17.92 14.33
CA ARG A 21 6.12 -16.46 14.19
C ARG A 21 4.92 -15.87 13.44
N ILE A 22 4.16 -16.73 12.74
CA ILE A 22 2.98 -16.33 11.93
C ILE A 22 1.78 -17.14 12.39
N LYS A 23 1.43 -16.99 13.66
CA LYS A 23 0.21 -17.59 14.22
C LYS A 23 -1.01 -16.85 13.69
N SER A 24 -1.86 -17.55 12.98
CA SER A 24 -3.08 -17.04 12.40
C SER A 24 -4.05 -18.17 12.11
N HIS A 25 -5.32 -17.86 11.86
CA HIS A 25 -6.32 -18.87 11.54
C HIS A 25 -6.10 -19.48 10.15
N THR A 26 -5.70 -18.67 9.18
CA THR A 26 -5.37 -19.10 7.82
C THR A 26 -4.41 -18.13 7.16
N TRP A 27 -3.70 -18.59 6.14
CA TRP A 27 -2.87 -17.77 5.26
C TRP A 27 -3.57 -17.67 3.92
N GLU A 28 -4.07 -16.49 3.60
CA GLU A 28 -4.71 -16.21 2.33
C GLU A 28 -3.72 -15.61 1.33
N CYS A 29 -4.03 -15.78 0.04
CA CYS A 29 -3.31 -15.19 -1.08
C CYS A 29 -1.78 -15.38 -1.01
N PRO A 30 -1.24 -16.58 -0.68
CA PRO A 30 0.20 -16.78 -0.62
C PRO A 30 0.82 -16.69 -2.00
N ASP A 31 1.88 -15.90 -2.13
CA ASP A 31 2.66 -15.76 -3.35
C ASP A 31 4.16 -15.85 -3.01
N ILE A 32 4.86 -16.79 -3.64
CA ILE A 32 6.30 -17.03 -3.45
C ILE A 32 7.04 -16.60 -4.71
N PHE A 33 8.02 -15.75 -4.53
CA PHE A 33 8.89 -15.29 -5.61
C PHE A 33 10.35 -15.12 -5.17
N SER A 34 11.21 -14.86 -6.14
CA SER A 34 12.64 -14.61 -5.89
C SER A 34 13.04 -13.23 -6.40
N ILE A 35 13.91 -12.58 -5.64
CA ILE A 35 14.63 -11.38 -6.04
C ILE A 35 16.10 -11.57 -5.63
N ASP A 36 17.02 -11.35 -6.56
CA ASP A 36 18.48 -11.46 -6.34
C ASP A 36 18.94 -12.78 -5.68
N GLY A 37 18.25 -13.88 -6.02
CA GLY A 37 18.55 -15.21 -5.52
C GLY A 37 17.97 -15.53 -4.12
N GLU A 38 17.37 -14.56 -3.45
CA GLU A 38 16.64 -14.74 -2.20
C GLU A 38 15.17 -15.02 -2.46
N HIS A 39 14.54 -15.84 -1.61
CA HIS A 39 13.12 -16.16 -1.74
C HIS A 39 12.28 -15.43 -0.70
N TYR A 40 11.13 -14.99 -1.12
CA TYR A 40 10.16 -14.26 -0.31
C TYR A 40 8.77 -14.87 -0.45
N LEU A 41 8.00 -14.75 0.62
CA LEU A 41 6.57 -15.06 0.66
C LEU A 41 5.83 -13.79 1.04
N ILE A 42 4.88 -13.38 0.23
CA ILE A 42 3.84 -12.43 0.60
C ILE A 42 2.53 -13.17 0.84
N MET A 43 1.70 -12.68 1.75
CA MET A 43 0.43 -13.30 2.10
C MET A 43 -0.43 -12.40 2.97
N SER A 44 -1.69 -12.77 3.13
CA SER A 44 -2.66 -12.09 4.00
C SER A 44 -3.15 -13.06 5.08
N PRO A 45 -2.47 -13.18 6.22
CA PRO A 45 -2.93 -14.05 7.30
C PRO A 45 -4.14 -13.45 8.01
N ILE A 46 -5.18 -14.28 8.24
CA ILE A 46 -6.37 -13.91 9.02
C ILE A 46 -6.11 -14.19 10.50
N GLY A 47 -6.41 -13.20 11.35
CA GLY A 47 -6.28 -13.31 12.79
C GLY A 47 -4.83 -13.48 13.22
N ILE A 48 -3.89 -12.76 12.59
CA ILE A 48 -2.48 -12.79 12.98
C ILE A 48 -2.31 -12.17 14.38
N GLU A 49 -1.76 -12.94 15.31
CA GLU A 49 -1.52 -12.47 16.67
C GLU A 49 -0.27 -11.57 16.74
N LYS A 50 -0.32 -10.53 17.58
CA LYS A 50 0.84 -9.74 18.02
C LYS A 50 1.65 -9.09 16.90
N THR A 51 0.98 -8.45 15.97
CA THR A 51 1.65 -7.67 14.92
C THR A 51 2.13 -6.29 15.39
N GLY A 52 1.83 -5.90 16.62
CA GLY A 52 2.07 -4.53 17.12
C GLY A 52 0.99 -3.54 16.70
N THR A 53 -0.05 -4.00 16.02
CA THR A 53 -1.26 -3.24 15.70
C THR A 53 -2.49 -3.91 16.32
N SER A 54 -3.59 -3.16 16.43
CA SER A 54 -4.89 -3.71 16.84
C SER A 54 -5.64 -4.43 15.71
N TYR A 55 -5.03 -4.53 14.53
CA TYR A 55 -5.68 -5.08 13.33
C TYR A 55 -5.23 -6.50 13.04
N PRO A 56 -6.13 -7.49 13.15
CA PRO A 56 -5.78 -8.90 13.03
C PRO A 56 -5.59 -9.38 11.60
N ASN A 57 -6.11 -8.67 10.59
CA ASN A 57 -6.08 -9.09 9.19
C ASN A 57 -5.19 -8.15 8.38
N GLN A 58 -3.95 -8.56 8.15
CA GLN A 58 -2.89 -7.75 7.56
C GLN A 58 -2.27 -8.47 6.36
N SER A 59 -1.64 -7.70 5.48
CA SER A 59 -0.79 -8.26 4.43
C SER A 59 0.67 -8.11 4.81
N VAL A 60 1.37 -9.22 4.81
CA VAL A 60 2.75 -9.31 5.28
C VAL A 60 3.66 -9.98 4.26
N TRP A 61 4.94 -9.72 4.40
CA TRP A 61 5.99 -10.45 3.71
C TRP A 61 6.98 -11.07 4.70
N THR A 62 7.66 -12.13 4.30
CA THR A 62 8.73 -12.78 5.07
C THR A 62 9.73 -13.42 4.13
N LYS A 63 10.97 -13.56 4.59
CA LYS A 63 11.97 -14.39 3.92
C LYS A 63 11.68 -15.87 4.11
N LEU A 64 11.96 -16.66 3.08
CA LEU A 64 11.91 -18.10 3.20
C LEU A 64 13.10 -18.75 2.48
N SER A 65 13.50 -19.92 2.94
CA SER A 65 14.28 -20.85 2.11
C SER A 65 13.31 -21.73 1.32
N PHE A 66 13.57 -21.90 0.05
CA PHE A 66 12.80 -22.79 -0.80
C PHE A 66 13.73 -23.82 -1.47
N ASN A 67 13.46 -25.11 -1.25
CA ASN A 67 14.17 -26.19 -1.88
C ASN A 67 13.23 -26.95 -2.83
N PRO A 68 13.28 -26.68 -4.13
CA PRO A 68 12.39 -27.33 -5.09
C PRO A 68 12.64 -28.83 -5.21
N GLY A 69 13.88 -29.30 -5.05
CA GLY A 69 14.22 -30.71 -5.11
C GLY A 69 13.62 -31.52 -3.95
N LYS A 70 13.60 -30.96 -2.76
CA LYS A 70 12.94 -31.54 -1.57
C LYS A 70 11.46 -31.16 -1.46
N LYS A 71 10.99 -30.24 -2.29
CA LYS A 71 9.63 -29.67 -2.26
C LYS A 71 9.28 -29.13 -0.87
N GLN A 72 10.18 -28.36 -0.29
CA GLN A 72 10.07 -27.83 1.06
C GLN A 72 10.34 -26.33 1.07
N ALA A 73 9.62 -25.62 1.92
CA ALA A 73 9.88 -24.22 2.25
C ALA A 73 9.94 -24.04 3.76
N LYS A 74 10.78 -23.12 4.23
CA LYS A 74 10.93 -22.77 5.64
C LYS A 74 11.00 -21.25 5.78
N ILE A 75 10.19 -20.71 6.69
CA ILE A 75 10.23 -19.29 7.05
C ILE A 75 11.55 -18.96 7.75
N LEU A 76 12.19 -17.86 7.36
CA LEU A 76 13.50 -17.45 7.88
C LEU A 76 13.43 -16.20 8.75
N SER A 77 12.43 -15.33 8.57
CA SER A 77 12.33 -14.07 9.31
C SER A 77 10.95 -13.88 9.93
N HIS A 78 10.84 -12.95 10.88
CA HIS A 78 9.55 -12.45 11.33
C HIS A 78 8.81 -11.78 10.17
N PRO A 79 7.47 -11.88 10.12
CA PRO A 79 6.67 -11.17 9.12
C PRO A 79 6.78 -9.66 9.32
N ARG A 80 6.75 -8.92 8.21
CA ARG A 80 6.69 -7.45 8.17
C ARG A 80 5.55 -7.02 7.29
N PHE A 81 4.97 -5.85 7.55
CA PHE A 81 3.88 -5.32 6.74
C PHE A 81 4.37 -4.91 5.35
N ILE A 82 3.50 -5.11 4.36
CA ILE A 82 3.67 -4.58 3.01
C ILE A 82 3.28 -3.11 2.99
N ASP A 83 2.30 -2.73 3.83
CA ASP A 83 1.72 -1.40 3.89
C ASP A 83 1.33 -1.05 5.33
N TYR A 84 1.61 0.15 5.76
CA TYR A 84 1.37 0.62 7.12
C TYR A 84 0.05 1.40 7.28
N GLY A 85 -0.69 1.61 6.17
CA GLY A 85 -2.05 2.19 6.18
C GLY A 85 -3.15 1.18 6.51
N MET A 86 -2.84 -0.13 6.47
CA MET A 86 -3.68 -1.25 6.93
C MET A 86 -4.93 -1.55 6.09
N ASP A 87 -5.24 -0.79 5.05
CA ASP A 87 -6.37 -1.09 4.15
C ASP A 87 -5.99 -2.11 3.06
N LEU A 88 -4.71 -2.23 2.77
CA LEU A 88 -4.18 -3.15 1.77
C LEU A 88 -4.39 -4.61 2.20
N TYR A 89 -4.94 -5.42 1.27
CA TYR A 89 -5.17 -6.85 1.46
C TYR A 89 -4.98 -7.63 0.16
N ALA A 90 -4.79 -8.95 0.27
CA ALA A 90 -4.70 -9.87 -0.87
C ALA A 90 -3.69 -9.44 -1.95
N PRO A 91 -2.44 -9.10 -1.61
CA PRO A 91 -1.43 -8.72 -2.59
C PRO A 91 -1.09 -9.90 -3.50
N GLN A 92 -0.88 -9.59 -4.78
CA GLN A 92 -0.38 -10.54 -5.77
C GLN A 92 0.75 -9.89 -6.56
N SER A 93 1.74 -10.68 -6.95
CA SER A 93 2.88 -10.17 -7.69
C SER A 93 3.02 -10.79 -9.08
N THR A 94 3.61 -10.03 -9.99
CA THR A 94 3.98 -10.48 -11.32
C THR A 94 5.27 -9.80 -11.77
N LEU A 95 5.74 -10.12 -12.97
CA LEU A 95 6.86 -9.40 -13.58
C LEU A 95 6.32 -8.40 -14.60
N ASP A 96 6.90 -7.21 -14.64
CA ASP A 96 6.67 -6.25 -15.69
C ASP A 96 7.42 -6.64 -17.00
N GLU A 97 7.25 -5.86 -18.05
CA GLU A 97 7.90 -6.08 -19.36
C GLU A 97 9.44 -6.06 -19.29
N LYS A 98 10.01 -5.45 -18.25
CA LYS A 98 11.45 -5.38 -18.02
C LYS A 98 11.95 -6.48 -17.06
N GLY A 99 11.06 -7.42 -16.70
CA GLY A 99 11.38 -8.50 -15.76
C GLY A 99 11.51 -8.07 -14.31
N ARG A 100 11.03 -6.87 -13.93
CA ARG A 100 11.02 -6.38 -12.57
C ARG A 100 9.80 -6.89 -11.83
N ARG A 101 9.95 -7.26 -10.57
CA ARG A 101 8.83 -7.71 -9.72
C ARG A 101 7.95 -6.52 -9.36
N ILE A 102 6.66 -6.64 -9.65
CA ILE A 102 5.64 -5.67 -9.23
C ILE A 102 4.59 -6.36 -8.37
N VAL A 103 3.96 -5.60 -7.48
CA VAL A 103 2.85 -6.05 -6.66
C VAL A 103 1.70 -5.08 -6.77
N MET A 104 0.49 -5.61 -6.80
CA MET A 104 -0.77 -4.88 -6.62
C MET A 104 -1.60 -5.58 -5.56
N ALA A 105 -2.48 -4.85 -4.92
CA ALA A 105 -3.31 -5.38 -3.85
C ALA A 105 -4.70 -4.73 -3.86
N TRP A 106 -5.64 -5.43 -3.27
CA TRP A 106 -6.97 -4.90 -3.01
C TRP A 106 -6.92 -3.93 -1.83
N MET A 107 -7.53 -2.75 -2.00
CA MET A 107 -7.80 -1.80 -0.95
C MET A 107 -9.22 -2.05 -0.42
N ARG A 108 -9.31 -2.50 0.82
CA ARG A 108 -10.58 -2.81 1.48
C ARG A 108 -11.35 -1.52 1.76
N MET A 109 -12.59 -1.49 1.32
CA MET A 109 -13.49 -0.36 1.53
C MET A 109 -14.55 -0.73 2.55
N PRO A 110 -14.71 0.02 3.65
CA PRO A 110 -15.74 -0.28 4.65
C PRO A 110 -17.16 -0.01 4.15
N ARG A 111 -17.35 0.81 3.13
CA ARG A 111 -18.63 1.02 2.43
C ARG A 111 -18.44 1.22 0.93
N PRO A 112 -19.46 0.93 0.10
CA PRO A 112 -19.40 1.23 -1.33
C PRO A 112 -19.35 2.75 -1.58
N LEU A 113 -18.85 3.13 -2.75
CA LEU A 113 -18.97 4.48 -3.29
C LEU A 113 -20.42 4.76 -3.70
N ALA A 114 -20.73 6.03 -4.00
CA ALA A 114 -22.07 6.46 -4.41
C ALA A 114 -22.58 5.73 -5.66
N ASP A 115 -21.69 5.29 -6.55
CA ASP A 115 -22.00 4.51 -7.75
C ASP A 115 -22.09 2.99 -7.52
N GLY A 116 -21.99 2.55 -6.26
CA GLY A 116 -22.07 1.14 -5.86
C GLY A 116 -20.77 0.36 -5.96
N ARG A 117 -19.65 0.93 -6.45
CA ARG A 117 -18.34 0.27 -6.47
C ARG A 117 -17.85 0.05 -5.04
N ILE A 118 -17.27 -1.14 -4.81
CA ILE A 118 -16.63 -1.51 -3.56
C ILE A 118 -15.30 -2.20 -3.84
N GLY A 119 -14.25 -1.71 -3.21
CA GLY A 119 -12.88 -2.15 -3.45
C GLY A 119 -12.19 -1.36 -4.56
N MET A 120 -10.93 -1.07 -4.33
CA MET A 120 -10.02 -0.43 -5.26
C MET A 120 -8.73 -1.26 -5.31
N LEU A 121 -7.90 -1.02 -6.29
CA LEU A 121 -6.54 -1.55 -6.33
C LEU A 121 -5.55 -0.47 -5.93
N THR A 122 -4.45 -0.87 -5.29
CA THR A 122 -3.29 0.02 -5.10
C THR A 122 -2.72 0.40 -6.44
N PHE A 123 -1.92 1.47 -6.48
CA PHE A 123 -0.99 1.65 -7.61
C PHE A 123 -0.05 0.44 -7.71
N PRO A 124 0.40 0.09 -8.94
CA PRO A 124 1.43 -0.94 -9.10
C PRO A 124 2.71 -0.50 -8.41
N ARG A 125 3.23 -1.35 -7.53
CA ARG A 125 4.44 -1.10 -6.74
C ARG A 125 5.58 -1.95 -7.23
N LEU A 126 6.71 -1.32 -7.51
CA LEU A 126 7.95 -2.00 -7.79
C LEU A 126 8.51 -2.61 -6.50
N VAL A 127 8.78 -3.91 -6.52
CA VAL A 127 9.38 -4.62 -5.39
C VAL A 127 10.89 -4.66 -5.58
N ARG A 128 11.64 -4.18 -4.60
CA ARG A 128 13.10 -4.23 -4.56
C ARG A 128 13.58 -4.91 -3.30
N GLN A 129 14.80 -5.36 -3.32
CA GLN A 129 15.49 -5.87 -2.15
C GLN A 129 16.58 -4.86 -1.72
N LYS A 130 16.60 -4.49 -0.45
CA LYS A 130 17.65 -3.68 0.15
C LYS A 130 18.09 -4.33 1.47
N GLU A 131 19.35 -4.73 1.57
CA GLU A 131 19.91 -5.37 2.77
C GLU A 131 19.12 -6.58 3.27
N GLY A 132 18.50 -7.30 2.35
CA GLY A 132 17.67 -8.46 2.65
C GLY A 132 16.21 -8.17 2.97
N ASP A 133 15.80 -6.91 3.02
CA ASP A 133 14.42 -6.49 3.22
C ASP A 133 13.73 -6.18 1.90
N LEU A 134 12.44 -6.49 1.80
CA LEU A 134 11.62 -6.02 0.69
C LEU A 134 11.25 -4.55 0.89
N ARG A 135 11.35 -3.81 -0.20
CA ARG A 135 10.94 -2.42 -0.34
C ARG A 135 9.87 -2.32 -1.44
N PHE A 136 8.89 -1.47 -1.23
CA PHE A 136 7.73 -1.32 -2.11
C PHE A 136 7.62 0.14 -2.56
N GLY A 137 8.16 0.45 -3.72
CA GLY A 137 8.11 1.79 -4.29
C GLY A 137 7.07 1.91 -5.41
N LEU A 138 6.62 3.11 -5.72
CA LEU A 138 5.73 3.33 -6.86
C LEU A 138 6.40 2.87 -8.16
N HIS A 139 5.62 2.27 -9.05
CA HIS A 139 6.13 1.87 -10.37
C HIS A 139 6.47 3.11 -11.19
N PRO A 140 7.67 3.21 -11.80
CA PRO A 140 8.10 4.42 -12.53
C PRO A 140 7.20 4.85 -13.68
N ALA A 141 6.46 3.92 -14.30
CA ALA A 141 5.49 4.26 -15.33
C ALA A 141 4.30 5.06 -14.79
N VAL A 142 3.90 4.83 -13.53
CA VAL A 142 2.86 5.64 -12.88
C VAL A 142 3.44 7.00 -12.47
N GLU A 143 4.63 6.99 -11.87
CA GLU A 143 5.30 8.23 -11.46
C GLU A 143 5.49 9.18 -12.65
N SER A 144 5.88 8.66 -13.82
CA SER A 144 6.11 9.44 -15.04
C SER A 144 4.85 10.10 -15.63
N LEU A 145 3.65 9.79 -15.13
CA LEU A 145 2.42 10.47 -15.54
C LEU A 145 2.23 11.82 -14.84
N PHE A 146 2.88 12.05 -13.71
CA PHE A 146 2.75 13.26 -12.91
C PHE A 146 3.84 14.28 -13.26
N THR A 147 3.74 14.88 -14.44
CA THR A 147 4.76 15.82 -14.97
C THR A 147 4.33 17.27 -14.98
N ARG A 148 3.03 17.56 -14.93
CA ARG A 148 2.50 18.92 -14.94
C ARG A 148 2.72 19.58 -13.58
N VAL A 149 3.69 20.49 -13.48
CA VAL A 149 3.94 21.28 -12.26
C VAL A 149 2.77 22.24 -11.99
N LEU A 150 2.30 22.28 -10.76
CA LEU A 150 1.15 23.07 -10.32
C LEU A 150 1.56 24.05 -9.21
N GLN A 151 0.88 25.21 -9.16
CA GLN A 151 0.85 26.05 -7.97
C GLN A 151 -0.12 25.43 -6.95
N LYS A 152 -0.02 25.85 -5.69
CA LYS A 152 -0.87 25.32 -4.61
C LYS A 152 -2.37 25.43 -4.92
N GLU A 153 -2.82 26.58 -5.38
CA GLU A 153 -4.23 26.84 -5.72
C GLU A 153 -4.72 25.91 -6.84
N GLN A 154 -3.86 25.64 -7.83
CA GLN A 154 -4.16 24.70 -8.90
C GLN A 154 -4.22 23.24 -8.38
N ALA A 155 -3.38 22.88 -7.40
CA ALA A 155 -3.43 21.59 -6.76
C ALA A 155 -4.73 21.41 -5.95
N GLU A 156 -5.18 22.46 -5.26
CA GLU A 156 -6.47 22.49 -4.56
C GLU A 156 -7.66 22.38 -5.51
N ASP A 157 -7.57 22.97 -6.72
CA ASP A 157 -8.57 22.77 -7.78
C ASP A 157 -8.59 21.34 -8.31
N VAL A 158 -7.41 20.71 -8.48
CA VAL A 158 -7.29 19.29 -8.87
C VAL A 158 -7.97 18.38 -7.85
N LEU A 159 -7.78 18.63 -6.54
CA LEU A 159 -8.45 17.88 -5.47
C LEU A 159 -9.97 18.10 -5.49
N ARG A 160 -10.43 19.35 -5.69
CA ARG A 160 -11.85 19.68 -5.78
C ARG A 160 -12.53 18.92 -6.93
N ASP A 161 -11.84 18.77 -8.04
CA ASP A 161 -12.31 18.06 -9.23
C ASP A 161 -12.12 16.53 -9.11
N GLN A 162 -11.63 16.04 -7.98
CA GLN A 162 -11.32 14.61 -7.72
C GLN A 162 -10.38 13.99 -8.77
N ARG A 163 -9.44 14.80 -9.28
CA ARG A 163 -8.42 14.33 -10.22
C ARG A 163 -7.14 13.92 -9.50
N PRO A 164 -6.35 13.01 -10.10
CA PRO A 164 -5.11 12.56 -9.49
C PRO A 164 -4.10 13.69 -9.26
N LEU A 165 -3.51 13.71 -8.06
CA LEU A 165 -2.53 14.69 -7.63
C LEU A 165 -1.33 13.99 -6.98
N LYS A 166 -0.11 14.45 -7.30
CA LYS A 166 1.11 14.13 -6.55
C LYS A 166 1.55 15.36 -5.75
N ILE A 167 1.87 15.15 -4.47
CA ILE A 167 2.52 16.12 -3.60
C ILE A 167 3.85 15.53 -3.17
N SER A 168 4.94 16.26 -3.38
CA SER A 168 6.30 15.86 -3.01
C SER A 168 6.87 16.88 -2.02
N LEU A 169 7.45 16.42 -0.90
CA LEU A 169 7.96 17.31 0.14
C LEU A 169 8.99 16.62 1.05
N ASP A 170 9.75 17.42 1.78
CA ASP A 170 10.62 16.95 2.85
C ASP A 170 10.09 17.39 4.22
N LEU A 171 10.14 16.47 5.19
CA LEU A 171 9.63 16.67 6.54
C LEU A 171 10.70 17.32 7.45
N LEU A 172 10.31 18.33 8.21
CA LEU A 172 11.03 18.78 9.38
C LEU A 172 10.40 18.17 10.65
N GLU A 173 11.12 18.17 11.76
CA GLU A 173 10.56 17.71 13.02
C GLU A 173 9.35 18.58 13.42
N GLY A 174 8.24 17.94 13.76
CA GLY A 174 6.96 18.60 14.03
C GLY A 174 6.10 18.85 12.80
N ALA A 175 6.50 18.37 11.60
CA ALA A 175 5.74 18.58 10.37
C ALA A 175 4.27 18.18 10.52
N HIS A 176 3.39 19.02 9.98
CA HIS A 176 1.95 18.83 9.96
C HIS A 176 1.40 19.18 8.58
N ILE A 177 0.84 18.19 7.90
CA ILE A 177 0.23 18.33 6.58
C ILE A 177 -1.24 17.91 6.69
N ASP A 178 -2.16 18.74 6.22
CA ASP A 178 -3.60 18.42 6.11
C ASP A 178 -3.99 18.50 4.63
N ILE A 179 -4.46 17.39 4.07
CA ILE A 179 -4.94 17.29 2.69
C ILE A 179 -6.44 17.01 2.78
N GLY A 180 -7.23 18.09 2.75
CA GLY A 180 -8.68 18.00 2.77
C GLY A 180 -9.27 17.26 3.98
N GLY A 181 -8.57 17.25 5.12
CA GLY A 181 -8.96 16.55 6.34
C GLY A 181 -8.21 15.24 6.59
N TYR A 182 -7.42 14.73 5.61
CA TYR A 182 -6.45 13.67 5.85
C TYR A 182 -5.17 14.30 6.39
N VAL A 183 -4.77 13.93 7.63
CA VAL A 183 -3.67 14.56 8.34
C VAL A 183 -2.46 13.65 8.36
N ILE A 184 -1.29 14.23 8.05
CA ILE A 184 0.03 13.58 8.16
C ILE A 184 0.84 14.37 9.16
N ARG A 185 1.51 13.67 10.09
CA ARG A 185 2.39 14.26 11.10
C ARG A 185 3.72 13.53 11.12
N PHE A 186 4.78 14.27 11.40
CA PHE A 186 6.11 13.70 11.59
C PHE A 186 6.68 14.12 12.94
N TYR A 187 6.99 13.15 13.76
CA TYR A 187 7.70 13.34 15.03
C TYR A 187 8.34 12.02 15.49
N GLN A 188 9.40 12.14 16.25
CA GLN A 188 10.17 10.98 16.73
C GLN A 188 10.59 10.03 15.60
N GLU A 189 11.03 10.59 14.48
CA GLU A 189 11.46 9.85 13.28
C GLU A 189 10.39 8.91 12.71
N LYS A 190 9.10 9.21 12.88
CA LYS A 190 7.98 8.42 12.35
C LYS A 190 6.98 9.30 11.62
N VAL A 191 6.40 8.75 10.56
CA VAL A 191 5.25 9.34 9.88
C VAL A 191 3.98 8.76 10.48
N TYR A 192 3.10 9.63 10.94
CA TYR A 192 1.77 9.32 11.45
C TYR A 192 0.72 9.84 10.50
N THR A 193 -0.33 9.06 10.29
CA THR A 193 -1.49 9.49 9.48
C THR A 193 -2.76 9.38 10.28
N ASP A 194 -3.71 10.30 10.03
CA ASP A 194 -5.02 10.34 10.66
C ASP A 194 -6.08 10.68 9.61
N ARG A 195 -7.01 9.75 9.39
CA ARG A 195 -8.14 9.88 8.46
C ARG A 195 -9.50 10.05 9.15
N SER A 196 -9.53 10.35 10.43
CA SER A 196 -10.77 10.42 11.23
C SER A 196 -11.82 11.36 10.66
N LYS A 197 -11.40 12.45 10.00
CA LYS A 197 -12.29 13.43 9.38
C LYS A 197 -12.82 13.00 7.99
N VAL A 198 -12.12 12.09 7.32
CA VAL A 198 -12.39 11.71 5.91
C VAL A 198 -12.73 10.23 5.75
N LEU A 199 -12.96 9.52 6.84
CA LEU A 199 -13.43 8.14 6.79
C LEU A 199 -14.96 8.07 6.70
N ALA A 200 -15.68 9.00 7.37
CA ALA A 200 -17.16 9.14 7.36
C ALA A 200 -17.93 7.87 7.76
N ILE A 201 -17.34 7.03 8.62
CA ILE A 201 -17.89 5.75 9.05
C ILE A 201 -17.65 5.56 10.53
N GLU A 202 -18.67 5.13 11.25
CA GLU A 202 -18.58 4.82 12.67
C GLU A 202 -18.23 3.35 12.93
N ARG A 203 -18.60 2.45 12.01
CA ARG A 203 -18.35 1.01 12.11
C ARG A 203 -18.18 0.37 10.73
N ALA A 204 -17.57 -0.82 10.70
CA ALA A 204 -17.45 -1.64 9.48
C ALA A 204 -18.74 -2.42 9.25
N ASP A 205 -19.63 -1.93 8.41
CA ASP A 205 -20.93 -2.55 8.17
C ASP A 205 -20.87 -3.76 7.23
N LEU A 206 -19.89 -3.80 6.32
CA LEU A 206 -19.87 -4.82 5.26
C LEU A 206 -19.05 -6.05 5.60
N PHE A 207 -17.99 -5.91 6.36
CA PHE A 207 -17.07 -7.02 6.66
C PHE A 207 -16.99 -7.36 8.15
N GLY A 208 -17.68 -6.60 9.00
CA GLY A 208 -17.67 -6.83 10.45
C GLY A 208 -16.30 -6.65 11.11
N GLU A 209 -15.35 -5.98 10.44
CA GLU A 209 -13.97 -5.90 10.87
C GLU A 209 -13.58 -4.50 11.34
N GLU A 210 -13.08 -4.40 12.56
CA GLU A 210 -12.64 -3.13 13.15
C GLU A 210 -11.49 -2.46 12.38
N ALA A 211 -10.64 -3.24 11.72
CA ALA A 211 -9.51 -2.73 10.96
C ALA A 211 -9.90 -1.70 9.88
N GLN A 212 -11.05 -1.88 9.25
CA GLN A 212 -11.51 -1.00 8.17
C GLN A 212 -12.02 0.35 8.65
N VAL A 213 -12.27 0.49 9.93
CA VAL A 213 -12.62 1.76 10.58
C VAL A 213 -11.46 2.37 11.37
N GLY A 214 -10.26 1.80 11.25
CA GLY A 214 -9.04 2.36 11.81
C GLY A 214 -8.79 3.78 11.29
N LYS A 215 -8.41 4.67 12.19
CA LYS A 215 -8.29 6.10 11.92
C LYS A 215 -6.84 6.57 11.88
N GLU A 216 -6.01 6.06 12.76
CA GLU A 216 -4.62 6.48 12.92
C GLU A 216 -3.66 5.33 12.62
N PHE A 217 -2.60 5.62 11.89
CA PHE A 217 -1.57 4.66 11.50
C PHE A 217 -0.20 5.30 11.62
N CYS A 218 0.86 4.50 11.70
CA CYS A 218 2.22 5.02 11.69
C CYS A 218 3.22 4.07 11.08
N THR A 219 4.32 4.62 10.58
CA THR A 219 5.50 3.87 10.15
C THR A 219 6.34 3.39 11.34
N PRO A 220 7.24 2.43 11.16
CA PRO A 220 8.43 2.30 11.99
C PRO A 220 9.29 3.58 11.95
N ILE A 221 10.37 3.62 12.73
CA ILE A 221 11.37 4.69 12.70
C ILE A 221 12.03 4.70 11.32
N LEU A 222 12.09 5.90 10.70
CA LEU A 222 12.73 6.09 9.41
C LEU A 222 14.25 5.94 9.50
N GLN A 223 14.87 5.39 8.47
CA GLN A 223 16.30 5.15 8.38
C GLN A 223 16.95 5.89 7.20
N ASP A 224 16.22 6.06 6.09
CA ASP A 224 16.78 6.48 4.81
C ASP A 224 16.63 7.98 4.52
N GLY A 225 15.87 8.74 5.33
CA GLY A 225 15.63 10.18 5.09
C GLY A 225 14.26 10.64 5.62
N ARG A 226 13.78 11.78 5.10
CA ARG A 226 12.52 12.40 5.55
C ARG A 226 11.69 12.91 4.36
N HIS A 227 11.78 12.24 3.21
CA HIS A 227 11.07 12.62 2.00
C HIS A 227 9.73 11.88 1.91
N LEU A 228 8.68 12.58 1.45
CA LEU A 228 7.39 12.00 1.13
C LEU A 228 7.01 12.30 -0.32
N ASP A 229 6.57 11.27 -1.04
CA ASP A 229 5.74 11.37 -2.24
C ASP A 229 4.33 10.90 -1.89
N ILE A 230 3.36 11.79 -1.99
CA ILE A 230 1.96 11.55 -1.63
C ILE A 230 1.14 11.57 -2.92
N TYR A 231 0.44 10.49 -3.20
CA TYR A 231 -0.45 10.35 -4.35
C TYR A 231 -1.89 10.29 -3.87
N VAL A 232 -2.71 11.19 -4.38
CA VAL A 232 -4.15 11.25 -4.10
C VAL A 232 -4.88 10.94 -5.39
N ASP A 233 -5.78 9.96 -5.37
CA ASP A 233 -6.64 9.62 -6.50
C ASP A 233 -8.05 9.31 -6.00
N ALA A 234 -8.93 10.28 -6.11
CA ALA A 234 -10.32 10.23 -5.65
C ALA A 234 -10.45 9.73 -4.19
N ASN A 235 -10.59 8.43 -4.00
CA ASN A 235 -10.87 7.82 -2.70
C ASN A 235 -9.68 7.08 -2.09
N ILE A 236 -8.48 7.24 -2.64
CA ILE A 236 -7.26 6.60 -2.13
C ILE A 236 -6.16 7.64 -1.92
N ILE A 237 -5.42 7.51 -0.83
CA ILE A 237 -4.16 8.21 -0.61
C ILE A 237 -3.08 7.16 -0.39
N GLU A 238 -2.02 7.21 -1.22
CA GLU A 238 -0.81 6.41 -1.03
C GLU A 238 0.38 7.32 -0.75
N ILE A 239 1.08 7.07 0.35
CA ILE A 239 2.25 7.81 0.80
C ILE A 239 3.46 6.91 0.69
N TYR A 240 4.42 7.30 -0.14
CA TYR A 240 5.71 6.64 -0.29
C TYR A 240 6.75 7.42 0.50
N VAL A 241 7.30 6.80 1.52
CA VAL A 241 8.32 7.39 2.40
C VAL A 241 9.68 7.03 1.87
N ASN A 242 10.54 8.04 1.63
CA ASN A 242 11.91 7.86 1.11
C ASN A 242 11.94 6.96 -0.15
N GLN A 243 10.97 7.16 -1.08
CA GLN A 243 10.71 6.39 -2.30
C GLN A 243 10.13 4.99 -2.06
N ASP A 244 10.70 4.18 -1.19
CA ASP A 244 10.29 2.79 -0.98
C ASP A 244 10.59 2.25 0.45
N GLU A 245 10.99 3.10 1.38
CA GLU A 245 11.30 2.65 2.74
C GLU A 245 10.05 2.12 3.45
N TYR A 246 8.96 2.88 3.40
CA TYR A 246 7.64 2.48 3.88
C TYR A 246 6.56 3.03 2.98
N VAL A 247 5.40 2.36 2.98
CA VAL A 247 4.19 2.82 2.30
C VAL A 247 3.03 2.84 3.30
N LEU A 248 2.22 3.89 3.23
CA LEU A 248 0.95 3.98 3.95
C LEU A 248 -0.14 4.27 2.90
N SER A 249 -1.13 3.39 2.81
CA SER A 249 -2.24 3.55 1.88
C SER A 249 -3.56 3.47 2.61
N ASN A 250 -4.38 4.47 2.39
CA ASN A 250 -5.69 4.58 3.03
C ASN A 250 -6.79 4.90 2.03
N ILE A 251 -7.93 4.26 2.23
CA ILE A 251 -9.19 4.69 1.65
C ILE A 251 -9.69 5.91 2.42
N VAL A 252 -10.15 6.90 1.67
CA VAL A 252 -10.73 8.14 2.18
C VAL A 252 -12.07 8.41 1.51
N TYR A 253 -12.96 9.10 2.22
CA TYR A 253 -14.25 9.56 1.73
C TYR A 253 -14.38 11.05 2.02
N ASP A 254 -15.09 11.76 1.13
CA ASP A 254 -15.42 13.17 1.34
C ASP A 254 -14.17 14.05 1.62
N LEU A 255 -13.07 13.75 0.89
CA LEU A 255 -11.84 14.53 0.98
C LEU A 255 -12.10 15.98 0.55
N GLY A 256 -11.75 16.94 1.41
CA GLY A 256 -11.79 18.35 1.06
C GLY A 256 -10.69 18.73 0.08
N SER A 257 -10.73 19.99 -0.41
CA SER A 257 -9.76 20.45 -1.41
C SER A 257 -8.60 21.27 -0.84
N GLN A 258 -8.63 21.66 0.42
CA GLN A 258 -7.59 22.50 1.01
C GLN A 258 -6.33 21.70 1.31
N ILE A 259 -5.17 22.30 1.06
CA ILE A 259 -3.85 21.75 1.41
C ILE A 259 -3.18 22.69 2.39
N LEU A 260 -2.91 22.24 3.60
CA LEU A 260 -2.11 22.94 4.59
C LEU A 260 -0.83 22.16 4.85
N ALA A 261 0.30 22.83 4.89
CA ALA A 261 1.59 22.23 5.19
C ALA A 261 2.41 23.19 6.06
N GLN A 262 2.87 22.69 7.19
CA GLN A 262 3.70 23.39 8.15
C GLN A 262 4.92 22.54 8.48
N ASP A 263 6.06 23.18 8.75
CA ASP A 263 7.33 22.54 9.05
C ASP A 263 7.75 21.50 8.00
N VAL A 264 7.64 21.91 6.72
CA VAL A 264 8.07 21.14 5.54
C VAL A 264 8.98 21.97 4.66
N GLU A 265 9.83 21.28 3.90
CA GLU A 265 10.70 21.89 2.90
C GLU A 265 10.40 21.33 1.50
N ARG A 266 10.83 22.05 0.46
CA ARG A 266 10.81 21.62 -0.95
C ARG A 266 9.45 21.09 -1.41
N ILE A 267 8.34 21.66 -0.92
CA ILE A 267 7.01 21.23 -1.33
C ILE A 267 6.78 21.55 -2.82
N ALA A 268 6.32 20.55 -3.55
CA ALA A 268 5.97 20.64 -4.97
C ALA A 268 4.70 19.84 -5.26
N TYR A 269 3.91 20.31 -6.24
CA TYR A 269 2.65 19.72 -6.64
C TYR A 269 2.70 19.35 -8.12
N PHE A 270 2.15 18.18 -8.46
CA PHE A 270 2.14 17.68 -9.83
C PHE A 270 0.78 17.07 -10.18
N GLY A 271 0.23 17.46 -11.32
CA GLY A 271 -0.93 16.83 -11.93
C GLY A 271 -0.51 15.89 -13.08
N LEU A 272 -1.49 15.17 -13.61
CA LEU A 272 -1.31 14.38 -14.83
C LEU A 272 -1.09 15.30 -16.04
N ASP A 273 -0.25 14.87 -16.97
CA ASP A 273 0.03 15.55 -18.24
C ASP A 273 -0.97 15.14 -19.35
N THR A 274 -2.09 14.55 -19.00
CA THR A 274 -3.09 14.16 -19.99
C THR A 274 -4.14 15.26 -20.14
N GLU A 275 -4.25 15.83 -21.33
CA GLU A 275 -5.55 16.18 -21.89
C GLU A 275 -6.42 14.94 -21.72
N GLU A 276 -7.56 15.05 -21.08
CA GLU A 276 -8.44 13.95 -20.67
C GLU A 276 -8.47 12.84 -21.74
N PRO A 277 -8.29 11.56 -21.38
CA PRO A 277 -8.83 10.51 -22.23
C PRO A 277 -10.35 10.72 -22.20
N VAL A 278 -10.87 11.28 -23.26
CA VAL A 278 -12.32 11.33 -23.51
C VAL A 278 -12.77 9.87 -23.55
N TYR A 279 -13.22 9.34 -22.44
CA TYR A 279 -14.08 8.18 -22.44
C TYR A 279 -15.38 8.64 -23.07
N GLU A 280 -15.44 8.66 -24.40
CA GLU A 280 -16.72 8.64 -25.09
C GLU A 280 -17.42 7.35 -24.68
N GLY A 281 -18.19 7.46 -23.59
CA GLY A 281 -19.13 6.42 -23.22
C GLY A 281 -20.06 6.23 -24.40
N GLU A 282 -19.92 5.10 -25.09
CA GLU A 282 -20.92 4.65 -26.03
C GLU A 282 -22.28 4.66 -25.33
N LYS A 283 -23.07 5.68 -25.66
CA LYS A 283 -24.52 5.65 -25.40
C LYS A 283 -25.10 4.49 -26.22
N LYS A 284 -25.36 3.39 -25.56
CA LYS A 284 -26.31 2.40 -26.04
C LYS A 284 -27.53 2.39 -25.14
#